data_360f141398d9c4b003d218c292041542
#
_entry.id   360f141398d9c4b003d218c292041542
#
_cell.length_a   1.000
_cell.length_b   1.000
_cell.length_c   1.000
_cell.angle_alpha   90.00
_cell.angle_beta   90.00
_cell.angle_gamma   90.00
#
_symmetry.space_group_name_H-M   'P 1'
#
loop_
_entity.id
_entity.type
_entity.pdbx_description
1 polymer ?
#
loop_
_entity_poly.entity_id
_entity_poly.type
_entity_poly.pdbx_seq_one_letter_code
_entity_poly.pdbx_strand_id
1 'polypeptide(L)'
;MSTPEEYTGKKNKDEMPDPVGWDAIDAAFDKMYPGQDNPIHFGTLIPWRLGGPDPLQGVSAYDGGDYFHLVTYGLSDLYEKEGGDPEYSGYGLEFTLKLRKAGYEDEMSELKCIASIFNDVARLTFENGEQFYPDEYIYTGQELGFDRQQKSKLTGFITALDEAGTIDTPNGKVDFVKLIGATDAELKAIMEGKLRVRELAEKIGDLTDYTRESVI
;
A
#
# COMPACT_ATOMS: atom_id res chain seq x y z
N MET A 1 3.89 -59.47 -9.00
CA MET A 1 2.97 -58.37 -9.28
C MET A 1 3.12 -57.39 -8.15
N SER A 2 3.95 -56.36 -8.31
CA SER A 2 4.18 -55.33 -7.32
C SER A 2 3.30 -54.16 -7.61
N THR A 3 2.48 -53.75 -6.63
CA THR A 3 1.65 -52.56 -6.63
C THR A 3 2.51 -51.30 -6.66
N PRO A 4 2.18 -50.25 -7.42
CA PRO A 4 2.89 -48.98 -7.38
C PRO A 4 2.56 -48.27 -6.02
N GLU A 5 3.62 -47.93 -5.28
CA GLU A 5 3.53 -47.05 -4.13
C GLU A 5 3.07 -45.66 -4.61
N GLU A 6 1.98 -45.17 -4.04
CA GLU A 6 1.55 -43.76 -4.15
C GLU A 6 2.65 -42.87 -3.56
N TYR A 7 3.28 -42.09 -4.40
CA TYR A 7 4.24 -41.07 -4.04
C TYR A 7 3.44 -39.88 -3.41
N THR A 8 3.24 -39.94 -2.09
CA THR A 8 2.75 -38.79 -1.33
C THR A 8 3.93 -37.81 -1.21
N GLY A 9 3.95 -36.82 -2.11
CA GLY A 9 4.95 -35.76 -2.10
C GLY A 9 4.89 -34.94 -0.81
N LYS A 10 5.74 -35.29 0.16
CA LYS A 10 6.07 -34.36 1.23
C LYS A 10 6.93 -33.27 0.60
N LYS A 11 6.40 -32.01 0.50
CA LYS A 11 7.21 -30.83 0.18
C LYS A 11 8.45 -30.86 1.09
N ASN A 12 9.63 -30.72 0.50
CA ASN A 12 10.87 -30.60 1.26
C ASN A 12 10.78 -29.33 2.13
N LYS A 13 11.09 -29.43 3.42
CA LYS A 13 11.08 -28.30 4.37
C LYS A 13 12.08 -27.18 4.04
N ASP A 14 12.91 -27.36 3.01
CA ASP A 14 13.94 -26.42 2.56
C ASP A 14 13.54 -25.64 1.28
N GLU A 15 12.35 -25.90 0.70
CA GLU A 15 11.82 -25.08 -0.39
C GLU A 15 11.16 -23.82 0.20
N MET A 16 11.53 -22.65 -0.33
CA MET A 16 10.83 -21.39 0.03
C MET A 16 9.36 -21.55 -0.37
N PRO A 17 8.42 -21.08 0.49
CA PRO A 17 7.00 -21.15 0.16
C PRO A 17 6.70 -20.35 -1.11
N ASP A 18 5.74 -20.81 -1.91
CA ASP A 18 5.36 -20.17 -3.16
C ASP A 18 4.87 -18.72 -2.93
N PRO A 19 5.29 -17.74 -3.74
CA PRO A 19 4.96 -16.31 -3.55
C PRO A 19 3.56 -15.95 -4.06
N VAL A 20 2.56 -16.76 -3.76
CA VAL A 20 1.21 -16.69 -4.35
C VAL A 20 0.48 -15.38 -4.11
N GLY A 21 0.71 -14.73 -2.97
CA GLY A 21 0.13 -13.42 -2.65
C GLY A 21 0.84 -12.31 -3.43
N TRP A 22 2.17 -12.39 -3.53
CA TRP A 22 2.98 -11.50 -4.34
C TRP A 22 2.54 -11.53 -5.80
N ASP A 23 2.48 -12.72 -6.38
CA ASP A 23 2.07 -12.91 -7.77
C ASP A 23 0.65 -12.39 -8.05
N ALA A 24 -0.26 -12.49 -7.07
CA ALA A 24 -1.61 -11.98 -7.20
C ALA A 24 -1.68 -10.44 -7.22
N ILE A 25 -0.86 -9.76 -6.40
CA ILE A 25 -0.74 -8.31 -6.41
C ILE A 25 -0.12 -7.84 -7.73
N ASP A 26 0.99 -8.45 -8.16
CA ASP A 26 1.64 -8.15 -9.44
C ASP A 26 0.66 -8.32 -10.60
N ALA A 27 -0.08 -9.41 -10.66
CA ALA A 27 -1.07 -9.66 -11.70
C ALA A 27 -2.22 -8.64 -11.74
N ALA A 28 -2.56 -8.02 -10.60
CA ALA A 28 -3.55 -6.93 -10.57
C ALA A 28 -2.99 -5.66 -11.19
N PHE A 29 -1.73 -5.31 -10.87
CA PHE A 29 -1.08 -4.10 -11.39
C PHE A 29 -0.62 -4.25 -12.83
N ASP A 30 -0.20 -5.44 -13.28
CA ASP A 30 0.12 -5.73 -14.69
C ASP A 30 -1.07 -5.48 -15.63
N LYS A 31 -2.30 -5.73 -15.16
CA LYS A 31 -3.51 -5.41 -15.93
C LYS A 31 -3.73 -3.91 -16.09
N MET A 32 -3.36 -3.11 -15.09
CA MET A 32 -3.50 -1.64 -15.12
C MET A 32 -2.34 -0.98 -15.87
N TYR A 33 -1.15 -1.58 -15.77
CA TYR A 33 0.11 -1.04 -16.34
C TYR A 33 0.79 -2.05 -17.27
N PRO A 34 0.15 -2.47 -18.38
CA PRO A 34 0.68 -3.51 -19.26
C PRO A 34 2.03 -3.12 -19.85
N GLY A 35 2.97 -4.07 -19.81
CA GLY A 35 4.34 -3.88 -20.34
C GLY A 35 5.32 -3.24 -19.35
N GLN A 36 4.95 -3.11 -18.07
CA GLN A 36 5.84 -2.68 -17.00
C GLN A 36 6.23 -3.88 -16.12
N ASP A 37 6.84 -4.90 -16.73
CA ASP A 37 7.23 -6.15 -16.05
C ASP A 37 8.26 -5.96 -14.94
N ASN A 38 8.93 -4.81 -14.87
CA ASN A 38 9.91 -4.44 -13.85
C ASN A 38 9.67 -3.01 -13.36
N PRO A 39 8.63 -2.76 -12.56
CA PRO A 39 8.42 -1.45 -11.95
C PRO A 39 9.58 -1.08 -11.01
N ILE A 40 9.70 0.20 -10.65
CA ILE A 40 10.64 0.61 -9.61
C ILE A 40 10.23 -0.10 -8.31
N HIS A 41 11.15 -0.86 -7.70
CA HIS A 41 10.87 -1.61 -6.49
C HIS A 41 11.84 -1.27 -5.36
N PHE A 42 11.28 -1.03 -4.16
CA PHE A 42 12.01 -0.79 -2.91
C PHE A 42 11.76 -1.98 -1.98
N GLY A 43 12.70 -2.91 -1.92
CA GLY A 43 12.63 -4.09 -1.07
C GLY A 43 13.25 -3.86 0.31
N THR A 44 12.73 -4.52 1.32
CA THR A 44 13.28 -4.53 2.68
C THR A 44 14.42 -5.53 2.80
N LEU A 45 15.56 -5.09 3.33
CA LEU A 45 16.76 -5.94 3.47
C LEU A 45 16.63 -6.95 4.62
N ILE A 46 16.04 -6.52 5.74
CA ILE A 46 15.87 -7.35 6.94
C ILE A 46 14.36 -7.43 7.22
N PRO A 47 13.71 -8.57 7.03
CA PRO A 47 12.29 -8.73 7.31
C PRO A 47 11.94 -8.39 8.75
N TRP A 48 10.75 -7.81 8.99
CA TRP A 48 10.22 -7.45 10.31
C TRP A 48 10.32 -8.61 11.32
N ARG A 49 9.92 -9.82 10.92
CA ARG A 49 10.00 -11.04 11.76
C ARG A 49 11.41 -11.41 12.22
N LEU A 50 12.44 -10.86 11.57
CA LEU A 50 13.86 -11.04 11.93
C LEU A 50 14.42 -9.82 12.66
N GLY A 51 13.56 -8.88 13.11
CA GLY A 51 13.94 -7.68 13.84
C GLY A 51 14.32 -6.52 12.94
N GLY A 52 13.94 -6.55 11.67
CA GLY A 52 14.08 -5.40 10.76
C GLY A 52 13.23 -4.20 11.20
N PRO A 53 13.58 -2.98 10.77
CA PRO A 53 12.88 -1.76 11.16
C PRO A 53 11.55 -1.57 10.44
N ASP A 54 11.37 -2.18 9.26
CA ASP A 54 10.26 -1.93 8.35
C ASP A 54 9.32 -3.14 8.27
N PRO A 55 8.01 -2.95 8.53
CA PRO A 55 7.04 -4.04 8.50
C PRO A 55 6.75 -4.56 7.10
N LEU A 56 6.78 -3.69 6.07
CA LEU A 56 6.54 -4.07 4.69
C LEU A 56 7.72 -4.83 4.10
N GLN A 57 7.46 -5.78 3.22
CA GLN A 57 8.50 -6.48 2.46
C GLN A 57 8.96 -5.68 1.25
N GLY A 58 8.12 -4.79 0.73
CA GLY A 58 8.47 -3.91 -0.36
C GLY A 58 7.38 -2.95 -0.76
N VAL A 59 7.74 -2.07 -1.70
CA VAL A 59 6.85 -1.12 -2.37
C VAL A 59 7.25 -1.06 -3.83
N SER A 60 6.30 -1.25 -4.75
CA SER A 60 6.49 -1.05 -6.19
C SER A 60 5.87 0.26 -6.64
N ALA A 61 6.48 0.92 -7.62
CA ALA A 61 5.97 2.13 -8.24
C ALA A 61 5.89 1.95 -9.76
N TYR A 62 4.66 2.05 -10.28
CA TYR A 62 4.32 1.94 -11.70
C TYR A 62 4.19 3.34 -12.31
N ASP A 63 4.63 3.52 -13.54
CA ASP A 63 4.53 4.78 -14.27
C ASP A 63 3.14 4.92 -14.91
N GLY A 64 2.32 5.84 -14.39
CA GLY A 64 1.01 6.19 -14.94
C GLY A 64 1.03 7.36 -15.93
N GLY A 65 2.22 7.78 -16.38
CA GLY A 65 2.40 8.94 -17.29
C GLY A 65 2.68 10.21 -16.49
N ASP A 66 1.68 10.91 -16.01
CA ASP A 66 1.82 12.14 -15.21
C ASP A 66 1.83 11.89 -13.70
N TYR A 67 1.77 10.62 -13.26
CA TYR A 67 1.86 10.19 -11.87
C TYR A 67 2.64 8.87 -11.76
N PHE A 68 3.08 8.54 -10.55
CA PHE A 68 3.47 7.20 -10.15
C PHE A 68 2.35 6.57 -9.33
N HIS A 69 2.02 5.30 -9.59
CA HIS A 69 1.13 4.51 -8.77
C HIS A 69 1.94 3.53 -7.93
N LEU A 70 1.97 3.76 -6.63
CA LEU A 70 2.70 2.94 -5.68
C LEU A 70 1.77 1.91 -5.04
N VAL A 71 2.29 0.71 -4.76
CA VAL A 71 1.61 -0.37 -4.03
C VAL A 71 2.55 -1.02 -3.05
N THR A 72 2.04 -1.37 -1.87
CA THR A 72 2.79 -2.06 -0.82
C THR A 72 2.71 -3.58 -0.97
N TYR A 73 3.63 -4.27 -0.29
CA TYR A 73 3.67 -5.72 -0.14
C TYR A 73 4.03 -6.05 1.30
N GLY A 74 3.14 -6.78 2.01
CA GLY A 74 3.45 -7.29 3.34
C GLY A 74 2.41 -7.02 4.43
N LEU A 75 1.35 -6.28 4.15
CA LEU A 75 0.17 -6.23 5.00
C LEU A 75 -0.72 -7.46 4.75
N SER A 76 -0.70 -8.01 3.55
CA SER A 76 -1.29 -9.30 3.21
C SER A 76 -0.26 -10.44 3.30
N ASP A 77 -0.71 -11.69 3.30
CA ASP A 77 0.16 -12.87 3.26
C ASP A 77 0.71 -13.07 1.84
N LEU A 78 1.99 -12.77 1.66
CA LEU A 78 2.66 -12.81 0.35
C LEU A 78 3.03 -14.22 -0.10
N TYR A 79 3.25 -15.14 0.83
CA TYR A 79 3.64 -16.51 0.57
C TYR A 79 2.54 -17.49 0.96
N GLU A 80 2.53 -18.65 0.29
CA GLU A 80 1.59 -19.73 0.63
C GLU A 80 1.61 -20.01 2.13
N LYS A 81 0.44 -20.01 2.77
CA LYS A 81 0.29 -20.28 4.20
C LYS A 81 -0.49 -21.56 4.46
N GLU A 82 -0.10 -22.27 5.51
CA GLU A 82 -0.89 -23.37 6.07
C GLU A 82 -1.77 -22.85 7.21
N GLY A 83 -3.08 -22.74 6.97
CA GLY A 83 -4.04 -22.26 7.98
C GLY A 83 -4.19 -20.73 8.01
N GLY A 84 -4.89 -20.20 9.00
CA GLY A 84 -5.24 -18.79 9.15
C GLY A 84 -6.68 -18.50 8.75
N ASP A 85 -7.00 -17.20 8.58
CA ASP A 85 -8.34 -16.78 8.12
C ASP A 85 -8.50 -17.15 6.65
N PRO A 86 -9.52 -17.95 6.30
CA PRO A 86 -9.76 -18.31 4.89
C PRO A 86 -10.39 -17.15 4.10
N GLU A 87 -10.96 -16.14 4.77
CA GLU A 87 -11.63 -15.02 4.12
C GLU A 87 -10.65 -13.92 3.71
N TYR A 88 -9.67 -13.61 4.59
CA TYR A 88 -8.72 -12.53 4.38
C TYR A 88 -7.27 -13.01 4.39
N SER A 89 -6.44 -12.38 3.55
CA SER A 89 -5.01 -12.61 3.48
C SER A 89 -4.28 -11.66 4.43
N GLY A 90 -3.64 -12.17 5.47
CA GLY A 90 -2.94 -11.36 6.47
C GLY A 90 -3.87 -10.35 7.15
N TYR A 91 -3.57 -9.05 7.03
CA TYR A 91 -4.46 -7.97 7.50
C TYR A 91 -5.58 -7.64 6.50
N GLY A 92 -5.67 -8.32 5.36
CA GLY A 92 -6.72 -8.17 4.37
C GLY A 92 -6.57 -6.94 3.47
N LEU A 93 -5.44 -6.25 3.51
CA LEU A 93 -5.23 -5.04 2.70
C LEU A 93 -3.78 -4.89 2.23
N GLU A 94 -3.60 -4.06 1.20
CA GLU A 94 -2.34 -3.40 0.85
C GLU A 94 -2.62 -1.93 0.59
N PHE A 95 -1.66 -1.04 0.91
CA PHE A 95 -1.81 0.38 0.61
C PHE A 95 -1.42 0.69 -0.83
N THR A 96 -2.09 1.69 -1.40
CA THR A 96 -1.69 2.32 -2.65
C THR A 96 -1.62 3.84 -2.50
N LEU A 97 -0.91 4.51 -3.42
CA LEU A 97 -0.89 5.96 -3.53
C LEU A 97 -0.52 6.36 -4.95
N LYS A 98 -1.27 7.30 -5.52
CA LYS A 98 -0.91 7.93 -6.79
C LYS A 98 -0.23 9.26 -6.52
N LEU A 99 1.07 9.35 -6.82
CA LEU A 99 1.85 10.57 -6.67
C LEU A 99 1.95 11.30 -8.00
N ARG A 100 1.41 12.52 -8.11
CA ARG A 100 1.58 13.37 -9.30
C ARG A 100 3.05 13.73 -9.48
N LYS A 101 3.55 13.65 -10.73
CA LYS A 101 4.93 14.03 -11.10
C LYS A 101 5.09 15.55 -11.16
N ALA A 102 4.82 16.24 -10.06
CA ALA A 102 4.91 17.69 -9.92
C ALA A 102 5.24 18.10 -8.49
N GLY A 103 5.92 19.24 -8.33
CA GLY A 103 6.23 19.81 -7.03
C GLY A 103 7.51 19.26 -6.38
N TYR A 104 8.28 18.43 -7.08
CA TYR A 104 9.58 17.90 -6.64
C TYR A 104 10.56 17.77 -7.82
N GLU A 105 11.87 17.72 -7.54
CA GLU A 105 12.92 17.67 -8.56
C GLU A 105 13.56 16.27 -8.69
N ASP A 106 13.57 15.49 -7.59
CA ASP A 106 14.21 14.17 -7.51
C ASP A 106 13.17 13.08 -7.28
N GLU A 107 12.69 12.48 -8.39
CA GLU A 107 11.65 11.43 -8.38
C GLU A 107 12.03 10.24 -7.50
N MET A 108 13.27 9.75 -7.62
CA MET A 108 13.69 8.56 -6.88
C MET A 108 13.72 8.80 -5.37
N SER A 109 14.15 9.99 -4.94
CA SER A 109 14.14 10.36 -3.53
C SER A 109 12.72 10.55 -3.00
N GLU A 110 11.81 11.05 -3.83
CA GLU A 110 10.43 11.24 -3.45
C GLU A 110 9.66 9.91 -3.36
N LEU A 111 9.88 9.00 -4.30
CA LEU A 111 9.32 7.64 -4.22
C LEU A 111 9.80 6.89 -2.96
N LYS A 112 11.06 7.06 -2.56
CA LYS A 112 11.58 6.51 -1.30
C LYS A 112 10.92 7.16 -0.08
N CYS A 113 10.63 8.46 -0.14
CA CYS A 113 9.90 9.16 0.93
C CYS A 113 8.50 8.56 1.12
N ILE A 114 7.75 8.34 0.03
CA ILE A 114 6.44 7.68 0.08
C ILE A 114 6.56 6.23 0.60
N ALA A 115 7.56 5.48 0.15
CA ALA A 115 7.80 4.12 0.67
C ALA A 115 8.07 4.11 2.18
N SER A 116 8.78 5.12 2.71
CA SER A 116 8.97 5.29 4.15
C SER A 116 7.65 5.60 4.88
N ILE A 117 6.82 6.48 4.31
CA ILE A 117 5.50 6.81 4.86
C ILE A 117 4.60 5.57 4.92
N PHE A 118 4.60 4.74 3.88
CA PHE A 118 3.87 3.47 3.91
C PHE A 118 4.33 2.56 5.05
N ASN A 119 5.64 2.47 5.30
CA ASN A 119 6.17 1.71 6.43
C ASN A 119 5.71 2.30 7.77
N ASP A 120 5.68 3.64 7.92
CA ASP A 120 5.22 4.30 9.14
C ASP A 120 3.73 4.04 9.39
N VAL A 121 2.89 4.10 8.36
CA VAL A 121 1.45 3.77 8.47
C VAL A 121 1.25 2.26 8.74
N ALA A 122 1.96 1.39 8.01
CA ALA A 122 1.88 -0.06 8.22
C ALA A 122 2.31 -0.46 9.64
N ARG A 123 3.26 0.28 10.24
CA ARG A 123 3.71 0.02 11.62
C ARG A 123 2.58 0.16 12.63
N LEU A 124 1.59 1.05 12.39
CA LEU A 124 0.40 1.16 13.25
C LEU A 124 -0.41 -0.14 13.25
N THR A 125 -0.52 -0.80 12.10
CA THR A 125 -1.18 -2.11 11.98
C THR A 125 -0.37 -3.20 12.71
N PHE A 126 0.94 -3.27 12.46
CA PHE A 126 1.79 -4.33 13.03
C PHE A 126 2.00 -4.22 14.54
N GLU A 127 2.07 -3.00 15.08
CA GLU A 127 2.32 -2.77 16.50
C GLU A 127 1.03 -2.66 17.32
N ASN A 128 -0.02 -2.04 16.75
CA ASN A 128 -1.24 -1.70 17.50
C ASN A 128 -2.48 -2.45 17.02
N GLY A 129 -2.40 -3.18 15.89
CA GLY A 129 -3.56 -3.85 15.30
C GLY A 129 -4.54 -2.88 14.62
N GLU A 130 -4.10 -1.65 14.29
CA GLU A 130 -4.93 -0.68 13.55
C GLU A 130 -5.37 -1.27 12.22
N GLN A 131 -6.65 -1.13 11.89
CA GLN A 131 -7.24 -1.54 10.62
C GLN A 131 -7.58 -0.28 9.83
N PHE A 132 -7.28 -0.28 8.55
CA PHE A 132 -7.56 0.84 7.64
C PHE A 132 -8.59 0.43 6.59
N TYR A 133 -9.65 1.24 6.48
CA TYR A 133 -10.73 1.03 5.52
C TYR A 133 -10.87 2.24 4.60
N PRO A 134 -11.51 2.08 3.43
CA PRO A 134 -11.93 3.23 2.63
C PRO A 134 -12.84 4.18 3.39
N ASP A 135 -12.81 5.47 3.04
CA ASP A 135 -13.61 6.56 3.64
C ASP A 135 -13.18 6.95 5.06
N GLU A 136 -11.96 6.66 5.44
CA GLU A 136 -11.35 7.09 6.70
C GLU A 136 -10.33 8.20 6.47
N TYR A 137 -9.72 8.70 7.55
CA TYR A 137 -8.64 9.67 7.47
C TYR A 137 -7.51 9.32 8.44
N ILE A 138 -6.29 9.72 8.06
CA ILE A 138 -5.09 9.56 8.87
C ILE A 138 -4.56 10.96 9.19
N TYR A 139 -4.76 11.40 10.44
CA TYR A 139 -4.26 12.67 10.95
C TYR A 139 -2.96 12.47 11.70
N THR A 140 -1.86 12.96 11.16
CA THR A 140 -0.52 12.79 11.75
C THR A 140 -0.17 13.82 12.81
N GLY A 141 -0.88 14.96 12.81
CA GLY A 141 -0.57 16.08 13.68
C GLY A 141 0.70 16.86 13.32
N GLN A 142 1.35 16.53 12.20
CA GLN A 142 2.54 17.25 11.75
C GLN A 142 2.18 18.62 11.16
N GLU A 143 3.08 19.60 11.32
CA GLU A 143 2.90 20.98 10.84
C GLU A 143 3.41 21.17 9.40
N LEU A 144 4.41 20.37 9.00
CA LEU A 144 5.07 20.47 7.70
C LEU A 144 4.56 19.38 6.74
N GLY A 145 4.64 19.66 5.45
CA GLY A 145 4.27 18.69 4.43
C GLY A 145 5.05 17.37 4.54
N PHE A 146 4.43 16.28 4.15
CA PHE A 146 5.06 14.97 4.20
C PHE A 146 6.00 14.67 3.02
N ASP A 147 6.05 15.56 2.01
CA ASP A 147 7.05 15.51 0.96
C ASP A 147 8.47 15.63 1.53
N ARG A 148 9.45 15.06 0.84
CA ARG A 148 10.84 15.03 1.30
C ARG A 148 11.41 16.41 1.64
N GLN A 149 10.97 17.45 0.94
CA GLN A 149 11.43 18.84 1.17
C GLN A 149 10.55 19.58 2.18
N GLN A 150 9.46 18.98 2.66
CA GLN A 150 8.50 19.57 3.61
C GLN A 150 7.91 20.91 3.12
N LYS A 151 7.72 21.04 1.81
CA LYS A 151 7.20 22.27 1.17
C LYS A 151 5.73 22.18 0.80
N SER A 152 5.19 20.97 0.64
CA SER A 152 3.77 20.78 0.35
C SER A 152 2.90 21.18 1.55
N LYS A 153 1.62 21.37 1.30
CA LYS A 153 0.63 21.61 2.36
C LYS A 153 -0.05 20.31 2.83
N LEU A 154 0.35 19.17 2.25
CA LEU A 154 -0.23 17.87 2.57
C LEU A 154 0.43 17.31 3.82
N THR A 155 -0.34 17.12 4.89
CA THR A 155 0.17 16.72 6.21
C THR A 155 -0.38 15.40 6.70
N GLY A 156 -1.27 14.75 5.96
CA GLY A 156 -1.85 13.45 6.25
C GLY A 156 -2.69 12.97 5.09
N PHE A 157 -3.59 12.03 5.33
CA PHE A 157 -4.28 11.33 4.25
C PHE A 157 -5.77 11.17 4.53
N ILE A 158 -6.54 11.08 3.46
CA ILE A 158 -7.82 10.39 3.45
C ILE A 158 -7.64 9.05 2.73
N THR A 159 -8.53 8.10 2.99
CA THR A 159 -8.49 6.77 2.37
C THR A 159 -9.67 6.58 1.42
N ALA A 160 -9.43 5.82 0.37
CA ALA A 160 -10.45 5.38 -0.58
C ALA A 160 -10.14 3.95 -1.05
N LEU A 161 -11.12 3.26 -1.65
CA LEU A 161 -10.83 2.04 -2.38
C LEU A 161 -10.11 2.42 -3.68
N ASP A 162 -9.00 1.72 -3.96
CA ASP A 162 -8.29 1.89 -5.22
C ASP A 162 -9.06 1.30 -6.40
N GLU A 163 -8.75 1.73 -7.63
CA GLU A 163 -9.33 1.13 -8.85
C GLU A 163 -8.91 -0.31 -9.07
N ALA A 164 -7.81 -0.78 -8.47
CA ALA A 164 -7.47 -2.19 -8.42
C ALA A 164 -8.50 -2.99 -7.60
N GLY A 165 -9.25 -2.33 -6.73
CA GLY A 165 -10.38 -2.86 -5.97
C GLY A 165 -9.96 -3.89 -4.92
N THR A 166 -10.74 -4.98 -4.86
CA THR A 166 -10.47 -6.15 -4.03
C THR A 166 -10.02 -7.29 -4.93
N ILE A 167 -8.95 -7.99 -4.58
CA ILE A 167 -8.52 -9.19 -5.29
C ILE A 167 -8.69 -10.43 -4.42
N ASP A 168 -8.94 -11.57 -5.07
CA ASP A 168 -8.88 -12.88 -4.45
C ASP A 168 -7.47 -13.44 -4.66
N THR A 169 -6.80 -13.80 -3.57
CA THR A 169 -5.52 -14.51 -3.59
C THR A 169 -5.71 -15.94 -3.06
N PRO A 170 -4.78 -16.87 -3.28
CA PRO A 170 -4.83 -18.18 -2.64
C PRO A 170 -4.86 -18.12 -1.10
N ASN A 171 -4.40 -17.01 -0.52
CA ASN A 171 -4.39 -16.77 0.93
C ASN A 171 -5.62 -16.03 1.48
N GLY A 172 -6.59 -15.67 0.62
CA GLY A 172 -7.78 -14.88 0.97
C GLY A 172 -7.83 -13.55 0.25
N LYS A 173 -8.81 -12.72 0.58
CA LYS A 173 -9.05 -11.41 -0.04
C LYS A 173 -8.04 -10.36 0.41
N VAL A 174 -7.74 -9.44 -0.51
CA VAL A 174 -6.92 -8.25 -0.27
C VAL A 174 -7.61 -7.04 -0.88
N ASP A 175 -7.89 -6.03 -0.06
CA ASP A 175 -8.38 -4.72 -0.48
C ASP A 175 -7.19 -3.80 -0.77
N PHE A 176 -7.21 -3.06 -1.88
CA PHE A 176 -6.25 -1.99 -2.10
C PHE A 176 -6.79 -0.68 -1.55
N VAL A 177 -6.24 -0.26 -0.40
CA VAL A 177 -6.62 0.98 0.29
C VAL A 177 -5.72 2.12 -0.17
N LYS A 178 -6.29 3.04 -0.95
CA LYS A 178 -5.59 4.19 -1.50
C LYS A 178 -5.46 5.30 -0.48
N LEU A 179 -4.23 5.77 -0.23
CA LEU A 179 -3.93 6.97 0.53
C LEU A 179 -3.91 8.19 -0.41
N ILE A 180 -4.70 9.21 -0.10
CA ILE A 180 -4.78 10.45 -0.87
C ILE A 180 -4.37 11.59 0.05
N GLY A 181 -3.33 12.34 -0.32
CA GLY A 181 -2.80 13.42 0.50
C GLY A 181 -3.82 14.52 0.78
N ALA A 182 -3.95 14.91 2.04
CA ALA A 182 -4.84 15.94 2.52
C ALA A 182 -4.10 16.99 3.35
N THR A 183 -4.60 18.24 3.35
CA THR A 183 -4.04 19.33 4.13
C THR A 183 -4.53 19.28 5.58
N ASP A 184 -3.78 19.89 6.49
CA ASP A 184 -4.18 20.02 7.91
C ASP A 184 -5.57 20.63 8.08
N ALA A 185 -5.89 21.68 7.31
CA ALA A 185 -7.20 22.33 7.37
C ALA A 185 -8.34 21.37 6.96
N GLU A 186 -8.15 20.59 5.89
CA GLU A 186 -9.13 19.61 5.42
C GLU A 186 -9.34 18.48 6.43
N LEU A 187 -8.26 17.95 7.00
CA LEU A 187 -8.32 16.91 8.03
C LEU A 187 -9.00 17.40 9.31
N LYS A 188 -8.69 18.62 9.76
CA LYS A 188 -9.38 19.24 10.89
C LYS A 188 -10.87 19.43 10.63
N ALA A 189 -11.25 19.85 9.43
CA ALA A 189 -12.67 19.98 9.06
C ALA A 189 -13.40 18.63 9.09
N ILE A 190 -12.74 17.53 8.71
CA ILE A 190 -13.27 16.16 8.84
C ILE A 190 -13.42 15.79 10.32
N MET A 191 -12.39 15.99 11.13
CA MET A 191 -12.40 15.69 12.57
C MET A 191 -13.50 16.45 13.30
N GLU A 192 -13.79 17.69 12.89
CA GLU A 192 -14.85 18.52 13.44
C GLU A 192 -16.25 18.21 12.87
N GLY A 193 -16.36 17.24 11.96
CA GLY A 193 -17.63 16.85 11.31
C GLY A 193 -18.19 17.89 10.33
N LYS A 194 -17.37 18.85 9.89
CA LYS A 194 -17.73 19.89 8.93
C LYS A 194 -17.62 19.45 7.48
N LEU A 195 -16.83 18.39 7.22
CA LEU A 195 -16.57 17.83 5.91
C LEU A 195 -16.53 16.30 6.03
N ARG A 196 -17.09 15.60 5.05
CA ARG A 196 -16.98 14.14 4.98
C ARG A 196 -15.81 13.73 4.09
N VAL A 197 -15.19 12.59 4.37
CA VAL A 197 -14.07 12.07 3.59
C VAL A 197 -14.43 11.95 2.11
N ARG A 198 -15.59 11.37 1.78
CA ARG A 198 -16.06 11.26 0.38
C ARG A 198 -16.24 12.59 -0.31
N GLU A 199 -16.76 13.60 0.39
CA GLU A 199 -16.91 14.95 -0.18
C GLU A 199 -15.57 15.60 -0.47
N LEU A 200 -14.56 15.34 0.36
CA LEU A 200 -13.20 15.79 0.09
C LEU A 200 -12.61 15.04 -1.10
N ALA A 201 -12.74 13.71 -1.15
CA ALA A 201 -12.23 12.90 -2.25
C ALA A 201 -12.84 13.33 -3.61
N GLU A 202 -14.15 13.62 -3.66
CA GLU A 202 -14.81 14.16 -4.86
C GLU A 202 -14.23 15.50 -5.33
N LYS A 203 -13.78 16.35 -4.39
CA LYS A 203 -13.21 17.67 -4.70
C LYS A 203 -11.76 17.61 -5.16
N ILE A 204 -10.95 16.74 -4.55
CA ILE A 204 -9.50 16.71 -4.78
C ILE A 204 -9.06 15.62 -5.78
N GLY A 205 -9.96 14.66 -6.09
CA GLY A 205 -9.63 13.50 -6.92
C GLY A 205 -8.80 12.46 -6.16
N ASP A 206 -8.14 11.60 -6.91
CA ASP A 206 -7.39 10.45 -6.38
C ASP A 206 -5.86 10.59 -6.47
N LEU A 207 -5.37 11.74 -6.93
CA LEU A 207 -3.94 12.02 -7.01
C LEU A 207 -3.45 12.82 -5.80
N THR A 208 -2.41 12.32 -5.15
CA THR A 208 -1.60 13.11 -4.23
C THR A 208 -0.76 14.10 -5.02
N ASP A 209 -1.10 15.38 -4.93
CA ASP A 209 -0.48 16.46 -5.68
C ASP A 209 0.13 17.48 -4.70
N TYR A 210 1.44 17.55 -4.62
CA TYR A 210 2.17 18.46 -3.72
C TYR A 210 1.98 19.94 -4.03
N THR A 211 1.53 20.27 -5.25
CA THR A 211 1.27 21.65 -5.66
C THR A 211 -0.13 22.13 -5.29
N ARG A 212 -0.97 21.23 -4.77
CA ARG A 212 -2.37 21.50 -4.46
C ARG A 212 -2.50 22.41 -3.25
N GLU A 213 -3.39 23.39 -3.37
CA GLU A 213 -3.91 24.17 -2.26
C GLU A 213 -5.06 23.46 -1.56
N SER A 214 -5.41 23.89 -0.33
CA SER A 214 -6.63 23.43 0.35
C SER A 214 -7.87 23.83 -0.46
N VAL A 215 -8.90 22.97 -0.43
CA VAL A 215 -10.18 23.21 -1.12
C VAL A 215 -11.28 23.74 -0.16
N ILE A 216 -10.86 24.11 1.06
CA ILE A 216 -11.74 24.71 2.09
C ILE A 216 -11.14 25.97 2.64
#